data_80700668860592b1ace32ba59ceccc02
#
_entry.id   80700668860592b1ace32ba59ceccc02
#
_cell.length_a   1.000
_cell.length_b   1.000
_cell.length_c   1.000
_cell.angle_alpha   90.00
_cell.angle_beta   90.00
_cell.angle_gamma   90.00
#
_symmetry.space_group_name_H-M   'P 1'
#
loop_
_entity.id
_entity.type
_entity.pdbx_description
1 polymer ?
#
loop_
_entity_poly.entity_id
_entity_poly.type
_entity_poly.pdbx_seq_one_letter_code
_entity_poly.pdbx_strand_id
1 'polypeptide(L)'
;ARKLLIEHEDQGVVVRWISLAQLTMSDEEAMGSSVHSFVEEPESAPATFVGAHPLFSDGVRPNAEGYRLFDPLHQRCTPVEPSGSARLHVQWFLTMDADEALAAISTSRAWARVLSSFDSDEAARIAGMVLLGVGEPRPGDVPVAAELLSGLCRQDPESVPEWGEELVGLLQACSPASA
;
A
#
# COMPACT_ATOMS: atom_id res chain seq x y z
N ALA A 1 1.32 16.83 -0.85
CA ALA A 1 0.96 15.54 -1.46
C ALA A 1 1.21 15.64 -2.95
N ARG A 2 1.80 14.60 -3.56
CA ARG A 2 1.96 14.55 -5.02
C ARG A 2 0.64 14.11 -5.63
N LYS A 3 0.18 14.81 -6.64
CA LYS A 3 -1.05 14.49 -7.37
C LYS A 3 -0.81 13.37 -8.37
N LEU A 4 -1.80 12.51 -8.60
CA LEU A 4 -1.78 11.48 -9.64
C LEU A 4 -2.71 11.89 -10.78
N LEU A 5 -2.16 12.05 -11.96
CA LEU A 5 -2.91 12.25 -13.20
C LEU A 5 -3.07 10.92 -13.92
N ILE A 6 -4.31 10.49 -14.10
CA ILE A 6 -4.68 9.29 -14.85
C ILE A 6 -5.26 9.71 -16.19
N GLU A 7 -4.58 9.33 -17.26
CA GLU A 7 -4.96 9.69 -18.63
C GLU A 7 -5.59 8.50 -19.34
N HIS A 8 -6.83 8.65 -19.78
CA HIS A 8 -7.53 7.64 -20.57
C HIS A 8 -8.72 8.24 -21.31
N GLU A 9 -9.07 7.70 -22.47
CA GLU A 9 -10.25 8.13 -23.26
C GLU A 9 -11.58 7.77 -22.59
N ASP A 10 -11.63 6.66 -21.86
CA ASP A 10 -12.82 6.17 -21.15
C ASP A 10 -12.78 6.59 -19.68
N GLN A 11 -13.74 7.43 -19.28
CA GLN A 11 -13.92 7.86 -17.89
C GLN A 11 -14.12 6.69 -16.92
N GLY A 12 -14.81 5.63 -17.34
CA GLY A 12 -15.02 4.45 -16.51
C GLY A 12 -13.73 3.72 -16.17
N VAL A 13 -12.74 3.75 -17.08
CA VAL A 13 -11.40 3.22 -16.82
C VAL A 13 -10.68 4.10 -15.79
N VAL A 14 -10.74 5.42 -15.93
CA VAL A 14 -10.16 6.36 -14.97
C VAL A 14 -10.72 6.13 -13.56
N VAL A 15 -12.04 6.04 -13.44
CA VAL A 15 -12.70 5.82 -12.15
C VAL A 15 -12.26 4.47 -11.53
N ARG A 16 -12.17 3.40 -12.32
CA ARG A 16 -11.69 2.09 -11.81
C ARG A 16 -10.27 2.16 -11.28
N TRP A 17 -9.36 2.85 -11.96
CA TRP A 17 -7.98 3.03 -11.48
C TRP A 17 -7.92 3.86 -10.21
N ILE A 18 -8.72 4.93 -10.10
CA ILE A 18 -8.81 5.72 -8.87
C ILE A 18 -9.35 4.86 -7.71
N SER A 19 -10.42 4.11 -7.95
CA SER A 19 -11.00 3.22 -6.94
C SER A 19 -9.99 2.17 -6.47
N LEU A 20 -9.26 1.55 -7.39
CA LEU A 20 -8.20 0.59 -7.04
C LEU A 20 -7.11 1.26 -6.19
N ALA A 21 -6.67 2.47 -6.56
CA ALA A 21 -5.70 3.21 -5.77
C ALA A 21 -6.22 3.53 -4.36
N GLN A 22 -7.48 3.93 -4.22
CA GLN A 22 -8.10 4.20 -2.92
C GLN A 22 -8.24 2.94 -2.05
N LEU A 23 -8.57 1.78 -2.64
CA LEU A 23 -8.59 0.50 -1.91
C LEU A 23 -7.22 0.12 -1.33
N THR A 24 -6.14 0.57 -1.96
CA THR A 24 -4.79 0.33 -1.44
C THR A 24 -4.32 1.38 -0.43
N MET A 25 -5.11 2.39 -0.11
CA MET A 25 -4.84 3.42 0.90
C MET A 25 -5.39 3.03 2.27
N SER A 26 -4.94 3.68 3.34
CA SER A 26 -5.65 3.63 4.61
C SER A 26 -6.99 4.36 4.49
N ASP A 27 -7.95 4.04 5.35
CA ASP A 27 -9.27 4.70 5.36
C ASP A 27 -9.13 6.21 5.51
N GLU A 28 -8.23 6.68 6.38
CA GLU A 28 -7.95 8.11 6.58
C GLU A 28 -7.41 8.77 5.30
N GLU A 29 -6.46 8.12 4.62
CA GLU A 29 -5.90 8.64 3.37
C GLU A 29 -6.94 8.61 2.24
N ALA A 30 -7.72 7.54 2.13
CA ALA A 30 -8.77 7.41 1.13
C ALA A 30 -9.87 8.46 1.33
N MET A 31 -10.34 8.65 2.57
CA MET A 31 -11.34 9.68 2.92
C MET A 31 -10.80 11.10 2.78
N GLY A 32 -9.51 11.32 3.01
CA GLY A 32 -8.84 12.61 2.82
C GLY A 32 -8.46 12.90 1.35
N SER A 33 -8.58 11.91 0.46
CA SER A 33 -8.24 12.09 -0.95
C SER A 33 -9.38 12.77 -1.71
N SER A 34 -9.03 13.73 -2.56
CA SER A 34 -9.96 14.40 -3.46
C SER A 34 -9.82 13.86 -4.87
N VAL A 35 -10.94 13.73 -5.57
CA VAL A 35 -11.01 13.15 -6.91
C VAL A 35 -11.69 14.12 -7.86
N HIS A 36 -11.04 14.41 -8.97
CA HIS A 36 -11.65 15.07 -10.12
C HIS A 36 -11.47 14.16 -11.33
N SER A 37 -12.57 13.70 -11.90
CA SER A 37 -12.54 12.88 -13.10
C SER A 37 -12.85 13.73 -14.33
N PHE A 38 -12.12 13.51 -15.40
CA PHE A 38 -12.33 14.12 -16.71
C PHE A 38 -12.37 15.64 -16.70
N VAL A 39 -11.27 16.23 -16.26
CA VAL A 39 -11.09 17.68 -16.27
C VAL A 39 -10.42 18.15 -17.57
N GLU A 40 -10.77 19.34 -18.03
CA GLU A 40 -10.17 19.97 -19.20
C GLU A 40 -8.83 20.63 -18.88
N GLU A 41 -8.66 21.09 -17.63
CA GLU A 41 -7.44 21.71 -17.13
C GLU A 41 -6.88 20.94 -15.94
N PRO A 42 -6.21 19.80 -16.16
CA PRO A 42 -5.71 18.95 -15.07
C PRO A 42 -4.69 19.65 -14.17
N GLU A 43 -3.96 20.65 -14.70
CA GLU A 43 -2.97 21.43 -13.97
C GLU A 43 -3.59 22.27 -12.85
N SER A 44 -4.77 22.85 -13.11
CA SER A 44 -5.48 23.71 -12.17
C SER A 44 -6.32 22.93 -11.16
N ALA A 45 -6.56 21.63 -11.39
CA ALA A 45 -7.43 20.83 -10.54
C ALA A 45 -6.84 20.65 -9.12
N PRO A 46 -7.55 21.08 -8.06
CA PRO A 46 -7.03 20.99 -6.68
C PRO A 46 -7.29 19.60 -6.06
N ALA A 47 -7.06 18.52 -6.83
CA ALA A 47 -7.39 17.18 -6.40
C ALA A 47 -6.14 16.28 -6.24
N THR A 48 -6.26 15.25 -5.40
CA THR A 48 -5.21 14.22 -5.21
C THR A 48 -5.15 13.30 -6.42
N PHE A 49 -6.31 12.91 -6.92
CA PHE A 49 -6.47 12.12 -8.13
C PHE A 49 -7.16 12.96 -9.20
N VAL A 50 -6.55 13.04 -10.35
CA VAL A 50 -7.09 13.79 -11.50
C VAL A 50 -7.18 12.85 -12.69
N GLY A 51 -8.37 12.70 -13.23
CA GLY A 51 -8.58 12.02 -14.50
C GLY A 51 -8.64 13.03 -15.64
N ALA A 52 -7.99 12.75 -16.75
CA ALA A 52 -8.06 13.57 -17.94
C ALA A 52 -8.19 12.74 -19.21
N HIS A 53 -8.87 13.29 -20.19
CA HIS A 53 -8.84 12.76 -21.54
C HIS A 53 -7.53 13.16 -22.22
N PRO A 54 -6.90 12.28 -23.04
CA PRO A 54 -5.63 12.58 -23.72
C PRO A 54 -5.60 13.90 -24.49
N LEU A 55 -6.73 14.31 -25.06
CA LEU A 55 -6.85 15.58 -25.81
C LEU A 55 -6.65 16.82 -24.93
N PHE A 56 -6.88 16.72 -23.60
CA PHE A 56 -6.74 17.85 -22.67
C PHE A 56 -5.46 17.78 -21.84
N SER A 57 -4.81 16.64 -21.82
CA SER A 57 -3.53 16.45 -21.13
C SER A 57 -2.31 16.60 -22.04
N ASP A 58 -2.55 16.84 -23.33
CA ASP A 58 -1.47 17.06 -24.29
C ASP A 58 -0.74 18.37 -23.97
N GLY A 59 0.47 18.25 -23.43
CA GLY A 59 1.27 19.38 -22.95
C GLY A 59 1.49 19.43 -21.44
N VAL A 60 0.72 18.68 -20.63
CA VAL A 60 1.01 18.52 -19.20
C VAL A 60 2.39 17.87 -19.04
N ARG A 61 3.27 18.53 -18.34
CA ARG A 61 4.62 18.03 -18.07
C ARG A 61 4.65 17.32 -16.72
N PRO A 62 4.59 15.98 -16.71
CA PRO A 62 4.73 15.20 -15.48
C PRO A 62 6.05 15.61 -14.79
N ASN A 63 6.05 15.68 -13.48
CA ASN A 63 7.16 16.11 -12.63
C ASN A 63 7.43 17.62 -12.51
N ALA A 64 7.23 18.45 -13.54
CA ALA A 64 7.45 19.89 -13.46
C ALA A 64 6.39 20.59 -12.58
N GLU A 65 5.18 20.01 -12.52
CA GLU A 65 4.00 20.61 -11.88
C GLU A 65 3.51 19.82 -10.64
N GLY A 66 4.32 18.90 -10.16
CA GLY A 66 3.97 18.10 -8.97
C GLY A 66 3.00 16.94 -9.23
N TYR A 67 2.75 16.61 -10.50
CA TYR A 67 1.96 15.46 -10.92
C TYR A 67 2.82 14.23 -11.18
N ARG A 68 2.24 13.06 -10.94
CA ARG A 68 2.69 11.79 -11.49
C ARG A 68 1.70 11.36 -12.55
N LEU A 69 2.17 11.11 -13.75
CA LEU A 69 1.36 10.61 -14.85
C LEU A 69 1.22 9.10 -14.77
N PHE A 70 0.00 8.61 -14.99
CA PHE A 70 -0.30 7.22 -15.28
C PHE A 70 -1.21 7.14 -16.51
N ASP A 71 -0.68 6.68 -17.63
CA ASP A 71 -1.37 6.46 -18.90
C ASP A 71 -1.30 4.98 -19.24
N PRO A 72 -2.32 4.20 -18.84
CA PRO A 72 -2.33 2.76 -19.07
C PRO A 72 -2.48 2.39 -20.54
N LEU A 73 -3.08 3.26 -21.35
CA LEU A 73 -3.31 3.01 -22.78
C LEU A 73 -2.00 3.02 -23.57
N HIS A 74 -1.15 4.02 -23.33
CA HIS A 74 0.14 4.15 -24.02
C HIS A 74 1.31 3.63 -23.19
N GLN A 75 1.04 2.97 -22.07
CA GLN A 75 2.04 2.41 -21.14
C GLN A 75 3.06 3.46 -20.66
N ARG A 76 2.60 4.70 -20.48
CA ARG A 76 3.41 5.80 -19.97
C ARG A 76 3.15 6.00 -18.48
N CYS A 77 4.18 5.99 -17.70
CA CYS A 77 4.07 6.36 -16.29
C CYS A 77 5.28 7.19 -15.86
N THR A 78 5.06 8.09 -14.93
CA THR A 78 6.17 8.75 -14.25
C THR A 78 6.95 7.70 -13.46
N PRO A 79 8.26 7.53 -13.69
CA PRO A 79 9.06 6.56 -12.95
C PRO A 79 8.99 6.82 -11.45
N VAL A 80 8.70 5.78 -10.69
CA VAL A 80 8.64 5.79 -9.23
C VAL A 80 9.38 4.56 -8.73
N GLU A 81 10.29 4.74 -7.79
CA GLU A 81 10.82 3.60 -7.04
C GLU A 81 9.79 3.22 -5.97
N PRO A 82 9.12 2.07 -6.10
CA PRO A 82 8.15 1.64 -5.11
C PRO A 82 8.85 1.19 -3.83
N SER A 83 8.23 1.45 -2.67
CA SER A 83 8.67 0.88 -1.39
C SER A 83 8.56 -0.65 -1.40
N GLY A 84 9.21 -1.30 -0.46
CA GLY A 84 9.10 -2.75 -0.27
C GLY A 84 7.66 -3.17 0.01
N SER A 85 6.97 -2.44 0.87
CA SER A 85 5.54 -2.65 1.18
C SER A 85 4.65 -2.51 -0.05
N ALA A 86 4.87 -1.47 -0.88
CA ALA A 86 4.08 -1.29 -2.09
C ALA A 86 4.26 -2.46 -3.08
N ARG A 87 5.48 -2.99 -3.21
CA ARG A 87 5.75 -4.17 -4.06
C ARG A 87 5.03 -5.42 -3.53
N LEU A 88 5.08 -5.65 -2.22
CA LEU A 88 4.39 -6.78 -1.59
C LEU A 88 2.87 -6.65 -1.73
N HIS A 89 2.29 -5.48 -1.48
CA HIS A 89 0.86 -5.24 -1.62
C HIS A 89 0.38 -5.51 -3.06
N VAL A 90 1.11 -5.03 -4.07
CA VAL A 90 0.79 -5.33 -5.49
C VAL A 90 0.89 -6.83 -5.76
N GLN A 91 1.94 -7.49 -5.25
CA GLN A 91 2.09 -8.93 -5.41
C GLN A 91 0.90 -9.70 -4.81
N TRP A 92 0.44 -9.33 -3.60
CA TRP A 92 -0.72 -9.96 -2.97
C TRP A 92 -1.98 -9.80 -3.82
N PHE A 93 -2.25 -8.59 -4.32
CA PHE A 93 -3.37 -8.36 -5.23
C PHE A 93 -3.33 -9.19 -6.52
N LEU A 94 -2.13 -9.50 -7.02
CA LEU A 94 -1.97 -10.26 -8.26
C LEU A 94 -2.04 -11.78 -8.06
N THR A 95 -1.84 -12.27 -6.84
CA THR A 95 -1.64 -13.71 -6.57
C THR A 95 -2.68 -14.31 -5.63
N MET A 96 -3.48 -13.48 -4.93
CA MET A 96 -4.43 -13.91 -3.91
C MET A 96 -5.83 -13.44 -4.22
N ASP A 97 -6.79 -13.91 -3.44
CA ASP A 97 -8.14 -13.34 -3.44
C ASP A 97 -8.11 -11.87 -3.01
N ALA A 98 -8.95 -11.05 -3.63
CA ALA A 98 -8.95 -9.61 -3.41
C ALA A 98 -9.28 -9.22 -1.96
N ASP A 99 -10.22 -9.92 -1.32
CA ASP A 99 -10.63 -9.64 0.05
C ASP A 99 -9.52 -10.03 1.04
N GLU A 100 -8.86 -11.16 0.79
CA GLU A 100 -7.71 -11.63 1.57
C GLU A 100 -6.52 -10.65 1.44
N ALA A 101 -6.21 -10.21 0.23
CA ALA A 101 -5.17 -9.23 -0.02
C ALA A 101 -5.46 -7.89 0.67
N LEU A 102 -6.70 -7.39 0.59
CA LEU A 102 -7.11 -6.15 1.26
C LEU A 102 -7.02 -6.25 2.77
N ALA A 103 -7.46 -7.36 3.36
CA ALA A 103 -7.35 -7.60 4.81
C ALA A 103 -5.88 -7.59 5.25
N ALA A 104 -5.00 -8.30 4.53
CA ALA A 104 -3.58 -8.33 4.83
C ALA A 104 -2.91 -6.94 4.68
N ILE A 105 -3.26 -6.16 3.67
CA ILE A 105 -2.79 -4.78 3.49
C ILE A 105 -3.23 -3.89 4.66
N SER A 106 -4.49 -3.99 5.08
CA SER A 106 -5.03 -3.23 6.20
C SER A 106 -4.28 -3.56 7.50
N THR A 107 -4.11 -4.85 7.79
CA THR A 107 -3.39 -5.33 8.97
C THR A 107 -1.92 -4.89 8.94
N SER A 108 -1.23 -5.02 7.80
CA SER A 108 0.18 -4.59 7.69
C SER A 108 0.36 -3.09 7.99
N ARG A 109 -0.61 -2.27 7.60
CA ARG A 109 -0.60 -0.83 7.90
C ARG A 109 -0.88 -0.53 9.37
N ALA A 110 -1.83 -1.26 9.96
CA ALA A 110 -2.07 -1.16 11.40
C ALA A 110 -0.80 -1.53 12.18
N TRP A 111 -0.12 -2.60 11.79
CA TRP A 111 1.13 -3.04 12.41
C TRP A 111 2.28 -2.04 12.23
N ALA A 112 2.38 -1.38 11.07
CA ALA A 112 3.37 -0.31 10.89
C ALA A 112 3.20 0.83 11.88
N ARG A 113 1.97 1.14 12.31
CA ARG A 113 1.70 2.17 13.33
C ARG A 113 2.08 1.72 14.74
N VAL A 114 2.13 0.41 14.99
CA VAL A 114 2.53 -0.19 16.28
C VAL A 114 4.05 -0.18 16.43
N LEU A 115 4.80 -0.28 15.35
CA LEU A 115 6.26 -0.20 15.36
C LEU A 115 6.73 1.21 15.70
N SER A 116 7.75 1.33 16.52
CA SER A 116 8.35 2.62 16.89
C SER A 116 9.00 3.34 15.71
N SER A 117 9.48 2.55 14.74
CA SER A 117 10.05 3.05 13.49
C SER A 117 8.99 3.51 12.47
N PHE A 118 7.73 3.13 12.64
CA PHE A 118 6.67 3.26 11.62
C PHE A 118 7.06 2.64 10.27
N ASP A 119 7.90 1.60 10.29
CA ASP A 119 8.42 0.97 9.07
C ASP A 119 7.37 0.09 8.40
N SER A 120 6.79 0.61 7.31
CA SER A 120 5.78 -0.09 6.52
C SER A 120 6.34 -1.31 5.77
N ASP A 121 7.62 -1.31 5.42
CA ASP A 121 8.24 -2.42 4.68
C ASP A 121 8.46 -3.61 5.61
N GLU A 122 8.91 -3.36 6.84
CA GLU A 122 9.03 -4.39 7.87
C GLU A 122 7.66 -4.95 8.27
N ALA A 123 6.69 -4.09 8.54
CA ALA A 123 5.34 -4.50 8.89
C ALA A 123 4.68 -5.34 7.78
N ALA A 124 4.80 -4.93 6.51
CA ALA A 124 4.24 -5.69 5.39
C ALA A 124 4.92 -7.05 5.25
N ARG A 125 6.23 -7.13 5.47
CA ARG A 125 6.95 -8.40 5.40
C ARG A 125 6.53 -9.37 6.50
N ILE A 126 6.40 -8.90 7.74
CA ILE A 126 5.90 -9.73 8.83
C ILE A 126 4.44 -10.14 8.59
N ALA A 127 3.59 -9.22 8.15
CA ALA A 127 2.20 -9.52 7.81
C ALA A 127 2.09 -10.58 6.71
N GLY A 128 2.91 -10.49 5.66
CA GLY A 128 2.95 -11.49 4.60
C GLY A 128 3.29 -12.90 5.11
N MET A 129 4.25 -13.00 6.03
CA MET A 129 4.61 -14.30 6.62
C MET A 129 3.52 -14.86 7.55
N VAL A 130 2.95 -14.01 8.39
CA VAL A 130 2.00 -14.42 9.43
C VAL A 130 0.60 -14.68 8.86
N LEU A 131 0.09 -13.76 8.02
CA LEU A 131 -1.28 -13.83 7.54
C LEU A 131 -1.42 -14.68 6.27
N LEU A 132 -0.42 -14.67 5.43
CA LEU A 132 -0.51 -15.25 4.09
C LEU A 132 0.45 -16.43 3.88
N GLY A 133 1.31 -16.72 4.86
CA GLY A 133 2.33 -17.76 4.74
C GLY A 133 3.35 -17.49 3.62
N VAL A 134 3.57 -16.22 3.26
CA VAL A 134 4.43 -15.81 2.15
C VAL A 134 5.77 -15.28 2.66
N GLY A 135 6.85 -15.86 2.18
CA GLY A 135 8.21 -15.49 2.57
C GLY A 135 8.82 -16.45 3.58
N GLU A 136 10.12 -16.28 3.78
CA GLU A 136 10.89 -17.10 4.72
C GLU A 136 11.34 -16.27 5.92
N PRO A 137 11.17 -16.79 7.15
CA PRO A 137 11.66 -16.13 8.36
C PRO A 137 13.17 -15.92 8.34
N ARG A 138 13.61 -14.75 8.80
CA ARG A 138 15.03 -14.36 8.87
C ARG A 138 15.39 -13.98 10.30
N PRO A 139 16.65 -14.12 10.72
CA PRO A 139 17.07 -13.69 12.07
C PRO A 139 16.75 -12.20 12.37
N GLY A 140 16.75 -11.34 11.35
CA GLY A 140 16.38 -9.93 11.47
C GLY A 140 14.91 -9.68 11.75
N ASP A 141 14.05 -10.70 11.60
CA ASP A 141 12.60 -10.57 11.83
C ASP A 141 12.25 -10.69 13.33
N VAL A 142 13.14 -11.31 14.11
CA VAL A 142 12.94 -11.51 15.56
C VAL A 142 12.67 -10.20 16.29
N PRO A 143 13.52 -9.17 16.20
CA PRO A 143 13.27 -7.91 16.91
C PRO A 143 11.98 -7.24 16.45
N VAL A 144 11.66 -7.29 15.17
CA VAL A 144 10.44 -6.67 14.61
C VAL A 144 9.18 -7.40 15.11
N ALA A 145 9.15 -8.73 15.06
CA ALA A 145 8.02 -9.52 15.55
C ALA A 145 7.83 -9.37 17.07
N ALA A 146 8.91 -9.30 17.83
CA ALA A 146 8.87 -9.05 19.27
C ALA A 146 8.34 -7.64 19.58
N GLU A 147 8.75 -6.64 18.82
CA GLU A 147 8.26 -5.27 18.97
C GLU A 147 6.79 -5.18 18.62
N LEU A 148 6.35 -5.82 17.51
CA LEU A 148 4.94 -5.90 17.11
C LEU A 148 4.09 -6.54 18.21
N LEU A 149 4.47 -7.71 18.70
CA LEU A 149 3.74 -8.39 19.78
C LEU A 149 3.64 -7.51 21.02
N SER A 150 4.75 -6.91 21.45
CA SER A 150 4.77 -5.98 22.58
C SER A 150 3.91 -4.74 22.35
N GLY A 151 3.91 -4.22 21.14
CA GLY A 151 3.11 -3.05 20.75
C GLY A 151 1.61 -3.37 20.70
N LEU A 152 1.23 -4.50 20.13
CA LEU A 152 -0.16 -4.98 20.13
C LEU A 152 -0.68 -5.16 21.55
N CYS A 153 0.09 -5.80 22.43
CA CYS A 153 -0.29 -5.92 23.85
C CYS A 153 -0.58 -4.58 24.54
N ARG A 154 0.07 -3.50 24.11
CA ARG A 154 -0.11 -2.17 24.71
C ARG A 154 -1.17 -1.32 24.04
N GLN A 155 -1.29 -1.39 22.71
CA GLN A 155 -2.09 -0.47 21.91
C GLN A 155 -3.39 -1.09 21.41
N ASP A 156 -3.39 -2.39 21.16
CA ASP A 156 -4.52 -3.15 20.62
C ASP A 156 -4.57 -4.58 21.22
N PRO A 157 -4.83 -4.69 22.54
CA PRO A 157 -4.84 -5.98 23.23
C PRO A 157 -5.94 -6.93 22.72
N GLU A 158 -6.96 -6.40 22.05
CA GLU A 158 -8.07 -7.21 21.48
C GLU A 158 -7.60 -8.01 20.26
N SER A 159 -6.61 -7.55 19.53
CA SER A 159 -6.00 -8.27 18.40
C SER A 159 -4.98 -9.35 18.81
N VAL A 160 -4.53 -9.35 20.06
CA VAL A 160 -3.51 -10.31 20.54
C VAL A 160 -4.00 -11.78 20.48
N PRO A 161 -5.25 -12.12 20.83
CA PRO A 161 -5.74 -13.49 20.68
C PRO A 161 -5.76 -14.00 19.24
N GLU A 162 -5.89 -13.09 18.27
CA GLU A 162 -5.94 -13.42 16.86
C GLU A 162 -4.53 -13.65 16.26
N TRP A 163 -3.57 -12.80 16.62
CA TRP A 163 -2.25 -12.79 15.97
C TRP A 163 -1.08 -13.19 16.87
N GLY A 164 -1.32 -13.33 18.16
CA GLY A 164 -0.25 -13.57 19.13
C GLY A 164 0.44 -14.92 18.96
N GLU A 165 -0.32 -15.98 18.66
CA GLU A 165 0.24 -17.33 18.47
C GLU A 165 1.11 -17.39 17.21
N GLU A 166 0.68 -16.78 16.12
CA GLU A 166 1.41 -16.72 14.85
C GLU A 166 2.70 -15.91 14.99
N LEU A 167 2.67 -14.76 15.68
CA LEU A 167 3.86 -13.97 15.95
C LEU A 167 4.85 -14.71 16.85
N VAL A 168 4.38 -15.43 17.87
CA VAL A 168 5.23 -16.28 18.70
C VAL A 168 5.81 -17.43 17.88
N GLY A 169 5.02 -18.05 17.00
CA GLY A 169 5.47 -19.08 16.07
C GLY A 169 6.61 -18.58 15.18
N LEU A 170 6.48 -17.36 14.65
CA LEU A 170 7.52 -16.71 13.86
C LEU A 170 8.80 -16.49 14.67
N LEU A 171 8.69 -16.02 15.93
CA LEU A 171 9.84 -15.83 16.82
C LEU A 171 10.57 -17.15 17.10
N GLN A 172 9.82 -18.24 17.25
CA GLN A 172 10.40 -19.57 17.46
C GLN A 172 11.09 -20.11 16.20
N ALA A 173 10.50 -19.90 15.03
CA ALA A 173 11.06 -20.31 13.74
C ALA A 173 12.36 -19.57 13.41
N CYS A 174 12.49 -18.31 13.82
CA CYS A 174 13.70 -17.49 13.63
C CYS A 174 14.79 -17.75 14.68
N SER A 175 14.47 -18.40 15.80
CA SER A 175 15.46 -18.69 16.85
C SER A 175 16.40 -19.78 16.36
N PRO A 176 17.73 -19.59 16.45
CA PRO A 176 18.66 -20.67 16.10
C PRO A 176 18.35 -21.87 17.01
N ALA A 177 18.10 -23.03 16.38
CA ALA A 177 17.94 -24.27 17.12
C ALA A 177 19.16 -24.39 18.05
N SER A 178 18.89 -24.49 19.35
CA SER A 178 19.94 -24.74 20.34
C SER A 178 20.52 -26.12 20.00
N ALA A 179 21.69 -26.10 19.36
CA ALA A 179 22.45 -27.30 19.03
C ALA A 179 23.20 -27.81 20.26
#